data_d6f2e75fadf318e6b8a9de03204905b9
#
_entry.id   d6f2e75fadf318e6b8a9de03204905b9
#
_cell.length_a   1.000
_cell.length_b   1.000
_cell.length_c   1.000
_cell.angle_alpha   90.00
_cell.angle_beta   90.00
_cell.angle_gamma   90.00
#
_symmetry.space_group_name_H-M   'P 1'
#
loop_
_entity.id
_entity.type
_entity.pdbx_description
1 polymer ?
#
loop_
_entity_poly.entity_id
_entity_poly.type
_entity_poly.pdbx_seq_one_letter_code
_entity_poly.pdbx_strand_id
1 'polypeptide(L)'
;MLVRLLYASRAAKGIDDALVASILESSQKHNAEHGITGILCTYTQGSLFLQVLEGGRAAVNALYGTIVRDPRHRDVTLLDYAEIAERRFANWRMGSVNLNRVNLGSILRFS
;
A
#
# COMPACT_ATOMS: atom_id res chain seq x y z
N MET A 1 12.18 -11.41 -10.47
CA MET A 1 11.09 -10.82 -11.26
C MET A 1 10.32 -9.83 -10.40
N LEU A 2 10.16 -8.62 -10.90
CA LEU A 2 9.41 -7.58 -10.21
C LEU A 2 7.92 -7.69 -10.50
N VAL A 3 7.11 -7.44 -9.47
CA VAL A 3 5.66 -7.34 -9.61
C VAL A 3 5.17 -6.07 -8.94
N ARG A 4 4.00 -5.60 -9.35
CA ARG A 4 3.24 -4.54 -8.70
C ARG A 4 1.89 -5.10 -8.30
N LEU A 5 1.53 -4.89 -7.04
CA LEU A 5 0.26 -5.30 -6.47
C LEU A 5 -0.48 -4.06 -5.97
N LEU A 6 -1.76 -3.96 -6.29
CA LEU A 6 -2.65 -2.90 -5.82
C LEU A 6 -3.82 -3.54 -5.11
N TYR A 7 -4.08 -3.10 -3.89
CA TYR A 7 -5.26 -3.54 -3.15
C TYR A 7 -5.96 -2.37 -2.46
N ALA A 8 -7.21 -2.57 -2.13
CA ALA A 8 -7.99 -1.66 -1.29
C ALA A 8 -8.48 -2.41 -0.07
N SER A 9 -8.69 -1.69 1.02
CA SER A 9 -9.26 -2.25 2.24
C SER A 9 -10.00 -1.19 3.03
N ARG A 10 -10.77 -1.61 4.04
CA ARG A 10 -11.43 -0.71 4.97
C ARG A 10 -10.67 -0.71 6.29
N ALA A 11 -10.49 0.47 6.89
CA ALA A 11 -9.96 0.54 8.24
C ALA A 11 -10.96 -0.10 9.22
N ALA A 12 -10.47 -0.88 10.17
CA ALA A 12 -11.31 -1.49 11.20
C ALA A 12 -11.95 -0.44 12.11
N LYS A 13 -11.26 0.67 12.30
CA LYS A 13 -11.72 1.87 13.01
C LYS A 13 -11.46 3.08 12.13
N GLY A 14 -11.87 4.27 12.55
CA GLY A 14 -11.57 5.49 11.81
C GLY A 14 -10.07 5.66 11.56
N ILE A 15 -9.72 6.28 10.44
CA ILE A 15 -8.34 6.58 10.10
C ILE A 15 -7.92 7.88 10.77
N ASP A 16 -6.88 7.83 11.60
CA ASP A 16 -6.27 9.00 12.21
C ASP A 16 -4.76 9.01 11.96
N ASP A 17 -4.09 10.10 12.33
CA ASP A 17 -2.66 10.27 12.10
C ASP A 17 -1.84 9.21 12.84
N ALA A 18 -2.26 8.82 14.04
CA ALA A 18 -1.58 7.80 14.83
C ALA A 18 -1.60 6.44 14.15
N LEU A 19 -2.74 6.06 13.57
CA LEU A 19 -2.87 4.81 12.83
C LEU A 19 -1.98 4.82 11.60
N VAL A 20 -2.00 5.90 10.82
CA VAL A 20 -1.17 6.03 9.62
C VAL A 20 0.31 5.96 9.98
N ALA A 21 0.73 6.69 11.01
CA ALA A 21 2.12 6.67 11.47
C ALA A 21 2.57 5.27 11.88
N SER A 22 1.72 4.53 12.59
CA SER A 22 1.99 3.14 12.98
C SER A 22 2.17 2.22 11.78
N ILE A 23 1.29 2.33 10.78
CA ILE A 23 1.38 1.53 9.57
C ILE A 23 2.65 1.86 8.80
N LEU A 24 2.97 3.15 8.62
CA LEU A 24 4.16 3.58 7.89
C LEU A 24 5.44 3.11 8.57
N GLU A 25 5.52 3.21 9.89
CA GLU A 25 6.71 2.78 10.63
C GLU A 25 6.98 1.29 10.43
N SER A 26 5.98 0.45 10.62
CA SER A 26 6.12 -0.99 10.43
C SER A 26 6.40 -1.36 8.98
N SER A 27 5.74 -0.68 8.02
CA SER A 27 5.93 -0.92 6.60
C SER A 27 7.33 -0.54 6.13
N GLN A 28 7.82 0.64 6.51
CA GLN A 28 9.12 1.12 6.07
C GLN A 28 10.24 0.21 6.56
N LYS A 29 10.15 -0.25 7.80
CA LYS A 29 11.12 -1.18 8.37
C LYS A 29 11.12 -2.51 7.62
N HIS A 30 9.95 -3.13 7.43
CA HIS A 30 9.80 -4.38 6.72
C HIS A 30 10.28 -4.25 5.26
N ASN A 31 9.85 -3.20 4.59
CA ASN A 31 10.15 -2.98 3.18
C ASN A 31 11.62 -2.78 2.92
N ALA A 32 12.32 -2.08 3.82
CA ALA A 32 13.77 -1.91 3.74
C ALA A 32 14.51 -3.25 3.72
N GLU A 33 14.03 -4.20 4.50
CA GLU A 33 14.66 -5.52 4.63
C GLU A 33 14.34 -6.46 3.47
N HIS A 34 13.23 -6.22 2.75
CA HIS A 34 12.71 -7.14 1.73
C HIS A 34 12.68 -6.57 0.31
N GLY A 35 13.26 -5.40 0.11
CA GLY A 35 13.33 -4.79 -1.21
C GLY A 35 11.97 -4.37 -1.77
N ILE A 36 11.04 -3.97 -0.91
CA ILE A 36 9.71 -3.53 -1.29
C ILE A 36 9.64 -2.01 -1.28
N THR A 37 9.00 -1.45 -2.29
CA THR A 37 8.68 -0.03 -2.39
C THR A 37 7.19 0.14 -2.67
N GLY A 38 6.66 1.35 -2.49
CA GLY A 38 5.26 1.59 -2.77
C GLY A 38 4.70 2.85 -2.14
N ILE A 39 3.38 2.93 -2.15
CA ILE A 39 2.65 4.09 -1.66
C ILE A 39 1.38 3.63 -0.92
N LEU A 40 1.13 4.26 0.24
CA LEU A 40 -0.11 4.08 0.99
C LEU A 40 -0.98 5.32 0.78
N CYS A 41 -2.16 5.11 0.22
CA CYS A 41 -3.14 6.16 0.04
C CYS A 41 -4.26 5.97 1.06
N THR A 42 -4.67 7.06 1.71
CA THR A 42 -5.74 7.03 2.70
C THR A 42 -6.89 7.91 2.26
N TYR A 43 -8.11 7.46 2.49
CA TYR A 43 -9.32 8.22 2.27
C TYR A 43 -10.11 8.21 3.58
N THR A 44 -9.94 9.27 4.37
CA THR A 44 -10.47 9.36 5.73
C THR A 44 -11.98 9.31 5.77
N GLN A 45 -12.65 10.01 4.84
CA GLN A 45 -14.11 10.09 4.79
C GLN A 45 -14.76 8.72 4.55
N GLY A 46 -14.11 7.86 3.78
CA GLY A 46 -14.60 6.52 3.51
C GLY A 46 -13.95 5.44 4.37
N SER A 47 -13.03 5.80 5.25
CA SER A 47 -12.22 4.87 6.03
C SER A 47 -11.54 3.82 5.16
N LEU A 48 -11.02 4.25 4.00
CA LEU A 48 -10.42 3.36 3.02
C LEU A 48 -8.91 3.50 2.96
N PHE A 49 -8.24 2.38 2.76
CA PHE A 49 -6.85 2.31 2.35
C PHE A 49 -6.76 1.84 0.90
N LEU A 50 -5.81 2.41 0.17
CA LEU A 50 -5.40 1.94 -1.14
C LEU A 50 -3.89 1.88 -1.13
N GLN A 51 -3.31 0.72 -1.41
CA GLN A 51 -1.86 0.56 -1.31
C GLN A 51 -1.29 -0.10 -2.55
N VAL A 52 -0.16 0.43 -3.01
CA VAL A 52 0.65 -0.16 -4.08
C VAL A 52 1.91 -0.74 -3.45
N LEU A 53 2.23 -1.97 -3.82
CA LEU A 53 3.44 -2.67 -3.41
C LEU A 53 4.22 -3.09 -4.65
N GLU A 54 5.51 -2.77 -4.68
CA GLU A 54 6.41 -3.17 -5.76
C GLU A 54 7.62 -3.88 -5.19
N GLY A 55 8.00 -4.98 -5.81
CA GLY A 55 9.16 -5.74 -5.37
C GLY A 55 9.23 -7.10 -6.02
N GLY A 56 10.12 -7.96 -5.54
CA GLY A 56 10.19 -9.34 -5.98
C GLY A 56 8.89 -10.08 -5.69
N ARG A 57 8.51 -10.97 -6.58
CA ARG A 57 7.24 -11.71 -6.50
C ARG A 57 7.05 -12.39 -5.14
N ALA A 58 8.06 -13.12 -4.67
CA ALA A 58 7.95 -13.85 -3.41
C ALA A 58 7.77 -12.90 -2.22
N ALA A 59 8.53 -11.79 -2.18
CA ALA A 59 8.44 -10.82 -1.09
C ALA A 59 7.09 -10.11 -1.07
N VAL A 60 6.59 -9.69 -2.24
CA VAL A 60 5.29 -9.01 -2.34
C VAL A 60 4.16 -9.96 -1.95
N ASN A 61 4.19 -11.21 -2.42
CA ASN A 61 3.17 -12.19 -2.08
C ASN A 61 3.15 -12.49 -0.57
N ALA A 62 4.31 -12.66 0.04
CA ALA A 62 4.41 -12.90 1.48
C ALA A 62 3.87 -11.72 2.29
N LEU A 63 4.23 -10.50 1.90
CA LEU A 63 3.74 -9.29 2.56
C LEU A 63 2.23 -9.15 2.42
N TYR A 64 1.69 -9.38 1.23
CA TYR A 64 0.24 -9.30 1.01
C TYR A 64 -0.50 -10.30 1.92
N GLY A 65 0.00 -11.51 2.06
CA GLY A 65 -0.57 -12.49 2.97
C GLY A 65 -0.59 -12.01 4.42
N THR A 66 0.46 -11.33 4.87
CA THR A 66 0.51 -10.72 6.20
C THR A 66 -0.50 -9.57 6.33
N ILE A 67 -0.60 -8.73 5.31
CA ILE A 67 -1.54 -7.60 5.27
C ILE A 67 -2.99 -8.08 5.39
N VAL A 68 -3.36 -9.14 4.68
CA VAL A 68 -4.72 -9.69 4.72
C VAL A 68 -5.12 -10.11 6.14
N ARG A 69 -4.16 -10.53 6.95
CA ARG A 69 -4.40 -10.98 8.32
C ARG A 69 -4.28 -9.86 9.37
N ASP A 70 -3.91 -8.66 8.97
CA ASP A 70 -3.70 -7.53 9.89
C ASP A 70 -5.05 -7.01 10.40
N PRO A 71 -5.27 -6.99 11.73
CA PRO A 71 -6.57 -6.58 12.29
C PRO A 71 -6.86 -5.08 12.19
N ARG A 72 -5.90 -4.27 11.75
CA ARG A 72 -6.11 -2.82 11.58
C ARG A 72 -7.05 -2.50 10.41
N HIS A 73 -7.31 -3.46 9.53
CA HIS A 73 -8.23 -3.30 8.41
C HIS A 73 -9.00 -4.58 8.12
N ARG A 74 -9.96 -4.49 7.20
CA ARG A 74 -10.82 -5.58 6.78
C ARG A 74 -11.19 -5.41 5.30
N ASP A 75 -11.87 -6.40 4.75
CA ASP A 75 -12.37 -6.37 3.36
C ASP A 75 -11.24 -6.10 2.37
N VAL A 76 -10.09 -6.71 2.59
CA VAL A 76 -8.94 -6.56 1.70
C VAL A 76 -9.28 -7.15 0.33
N THR A 77 -9.22 -6.30 -0.69
CA THR A 77 -9.59 -6.65 -2.06
C THR A 77 -8.43 -6.38 -2.98
N LEU A 78 -7.96 -7.42 -3.66
CA LEU A 78 -6.92 -7.28 -4.68
C LEU A 78 -7.53 -6.63 -5.92
N LEU A 79 -6.98 -5.51 -6.34
CA LEU A 79 -7.46 -4.76 -7.50
C LEU A 79 -6.63 -4.98 -8.74
N ASP A 80 -5.32 -5.14 -8.60
CA ASP A 80 -4.43 -5.37 -9.72
C ASP A 80 -3.17 -6.10 -9.27
N TYR A 81 -2.63 -6.93 -10.14
CA TYR A 81 -1.38 -7.64 -9.92
C TYR A 81 -0.73 -7.89 -11.28
N ALA A 82 0.47 -7.35 -11.47
CA ALA A 82 1.14 -7.43 -12.77
C ALA A 82 2.64 -7.56 -12.61
N GLU A 83 3.27 -8.23 -13.56
CA GLU A 83 4.71 -8.18 -13.73
C GLU A 83 5.09 -6.82 -14.29
N ILE A 84 6.18 -6.24 -13.78
CA ILE A 84 6.65 -4.93 -14.20
C ILE A 84 8.13 -5.01 -14.58
N ALA A 85 8.53 -4.17 -15.54
CA ALA A 85 9.91 -4.07 -15.95
C ALA A 85 10.73 -3.22 -14.98
N GLU A 86 10.10 -2.18 -14.40
CA GLU A 86 10.76 -1.26 -13.49
C GLU A 86 9.76 -0.72 -12.47
N ARG A 87 10.28 -0.21 -11.35
CA ARG A 87 9.46 0.36 -10.30
C ARG A 87 9.05 1.79 -10.63
N ARG A 88 7.83 2.16 -10.27
CA ARG A 88 7.38 3.57 -10.30
C ARG A 88 7.69 4.30 -9.01
N PHE A 89 7.73 3.57 -7.89
CA PHE A 89 7.94 4.14 -6.55
C PHE A 89 9.30 3.73 -5.99
N ALA A 90 10.34 3.70 -6.84
CA ALA A 90 11.66 3.16 -6.50
C ALA A 90 12.31 3.85 -5.29
N ASN A 91 12.02 5.14 -5.08
CA ASN A 91 12.60 5.91 -3.99
C ASN A 91 11.75 5.89 -2.70
N TRP A 92 10.62 5.19 -2.71
CA TRP A 92 9.65 5.21 -1.61
C TRP A 92 9.53 3.83 -0.98
N ARG A 93 10.15 3.64 0.18
CA ARG A 93 9.98 2.39 0.96
C ARG A 93 8.56 2.23 1.47
N MET A 94 7.85 3.29 1.68
CA MET A 94 6.40 3.43 1.72
C MET A 94 6.10 4.93 1.82
N GLY A 95 5.66 5.53 0.72
CA GLY A 95 5.15 6.89 0.69
C GLY A 95 3.73 6.94 1.22
N SER A 96 3.24 8.14 1.52
CA SER A 96 1.88 8.33 2.02
C SER A 96 1.21 9.49 1.30
N VAL A 97 -0.05 9.28 0.87
CA VAL A 97 -0.86 10.31 0.22
C VAL A 97 -2.27 10.28 0.83
N ASN A 98 -2.77 11.47 1.19
CA ASN A 98 -4.15 11.62 1.66
C ASN A 98 -5.06 11.93 0.46
N LEU A 99 -5.91 10.98 0.09
CA LEU A 99 -6.80 11.09 -1.07
C LEU A 99 -7.89 12.16 -0.90
N ASN A 100 -8.16 12.63 0.31
CA ASN A 100 -9.11 13.72 0.52
C ASN A 100 -8.73 15.00 -0.21
N ARG A 101 -7.44 15.16 -0.55
CA ARG A 101 -6.88 16.36 -1.16
C ARG A 101 -6.38 16.13 -2.58
N VAL A 102 -6.51 14.91 -3.07
CA VAL A 102 -5.94 14.50 -4.35
C VAL A 102 -7.02 13.83 -5.19
N ASN A 103 -7.04 14.16 -6.47
CA ASN A 103 -7.92 13.46 -7.41
C ASN A 103 -7.44 12.02 -7.58
N LEU A 104 -8.33 11.07 -7.38
CA LEU A 104 -8.03 9.66 -7.55
C LEU A 104 -7.47 9.35 -8.94
N GLY A 105 -7.96 10.03 -9.98
CA GLY A 105 -7.43 9.89 -11.34
C GLY A 105 -5.96 10.24 -11.45
N SER A 106 -5.48 11.21 -10.65
CA SER A 106 -4.06 11.58 -10.61
C SER A 106 -3.21 10.46 -10.05
N ILE A 107 -3.70 9.75 -9.04
CA ILE A 107 -3.01 8.59 -8.47
C ILE A 107 -2.96 7.46 -9.50
N LEU A 108 -4.06 7.19 -10.17
CA LEU A 108 -4.14 6.11 -11.16
C LEU A 108 -3.25 6.34 -12.38
N ARG A 109 -2.92 7.59 -12.68
CA ARG A 109 -1.99 7.92 -13.77
C ARG A 109 -0.56 7.47 -13.50
N PHE A 110 -0.21 7.23 -12.25
CA PHE A 110 1.11 6.70 -11.89
C PHE A 110 1.19 5.19 -12.06
N SER A 111 0.09 4.55 -12.26
CA SER A 111 0.05 3.13 -12.54
C SER A 111 -0.12 2.87 -14.05
#